data_b1a64e40f3b4fac257932ee899f141d2
#
_entry.id   b1a64e40f3b4fac257932ee899f141d2
#
_cell.length_a   1.000
_cell.length_b   1.000
_cell.length_c   1.000
_cell.angle_alpha   90.00
_cell.angle_beta   90.00
_cell.angle_gamma   90.00
#
_symmetry.space_group_name_H-M   'P 1'
#
loop_
_entity.id
_entity.type
_entity.pdbx_description
1 polymer ?
#
loop_
_entity_poly.entity_id
_entity_poly.type
_entity_poly.pdbx_seq_one_letter_code
_entity_poly.pdbx_strand_id
1 'polypeptide(L)'
;NKLASQDWSDRDPKANRSAYQAFAELVQRYPESKYAADATERMAKLVDALGGNEISVARYYMKRGAYLAAVNRAQKIVERYQNTRYVEESLAMMELAYKKLDKPQLAADTRRVLETNFPQSPFLQHQWQPNDMPWWRYWR
;
A
#
# COMPACT_ATOMS: atom_id res chain seq x y z
N ASN A 1 2.83 26.05 9.17
CA ASN A 1 3.34 25.63 7.87
C ASN A 1 2.33 24.65 7.24
N LYS A 2 1.40 25.19 6.47
CA LYS A 2 0.33 24.40 5.85
C LYS A 2 0.83 23.29 4.92
N LEU A 3 2.07 23.38 4.47
CA LEU A 3 2.67 22.37 3.58
C LEU A 3 3.07 21.07 4.32
N ALA A 4 3.32 21.18 5.62
CA ALA A 4 3.76 20.01 6.40
C ALA A 4 2.61 19.09 6.82
N SER A 5 1.37 19.57 6.74
CA SER A 5 0.18 18.81 7.13
C SER A 5 -0.60 18.26 5.93
N GLN A 6 -0.09 18.46 4.72
CA GLN A 6 -0.78 17.99 3.55
C GLN A 6 -0.64 16.46 3.46
N ASP A 7 -1.78 15.79 3.40
CA ASP A 7 -1.81 14.34 3.18
C ASP A 7 -1.37 14.06 1.74
N TRP A 8 -0.21 13.44 1.62
CA TRP A 8 0.37 13.14 0.33
C TRP A 8 -0.45 12.14 -0.48
N SER A 9 -1.31 11.36 0.19
CA SER A 9 -2.18 10.40 -0.51
C SER A 9 -3.24 11.09 -1.37
N ASP A 10 -3.59 12.34 -1.04
CA ASP A 10 -4.59 13.11 -1.79
C ASP A 10 -3.99 13.84 -3.00
N ARG A 11 -2.65 13.80 -3.15
CA ARG A 11 -2.00 14.42 -4.31
C ARG A 11 -2.13 13.54 -5.56
N ASP A 12 -2.04 14.20 -6.71
CA ASP A 12 -1.98 13.52 -8.00
C ASP A 12 -0.85 12.47 -8.00
N PRO A 13 -1.17 11.16 -8.20
CA PRO A 13 -0.15 10.10 -8.22
C PRO A 13 0.93 10.32 -9.28
N LYS A 14 0.60 10.98 -10.39
CA LYS A 14 1.58 11.30 -11.44
C LYS A 14 2.62 12.29 -10.93
N ALA A 15 2.19 13.33 -10.22
CA ALA A 15 3.10 14.30 -9.63
C ALA A 15 4.00 13.64 -8.58
N ASN A 16 3.45 12.74 -7.76
CA ASN A 16 4.22 12.00 -6.76
C ASN A 16 5.27 11.09 -7.40
N ARG A 17 4.94 10.42 -8.50
CA ARG A 17 5.90 9.59 -9.23
C ARG A 17 7.02 10.42 -9.84
N SER A 18 6.69 11.57 -10.41
CA SER A 18 7.70 12.48 -10.97
C SER A 18 8.64 13.00 -9.89
N ALA A 19 8.11 13.36 -8.73
CA ALA A 19 8.91 13.79 -7.60
C ALA A 19 9.81 12.66 -7.08
N TYR A 20 9.29 11.44 -6.99
CA TYR A 20 10.07 10.27 -6.59
C TYR A 20 11.25 10.06 -7.55
N GLN A 21 11.01 10.11 -8.85
CA GLN A 21 12.07 9.94 -9.86
C GLN A 21 13.15 11.01 -9.74
N ALA A 22 12.76 12.25 -9.50
CA ALA A 22 13.71 13.34 -9.33
C ALA A 22 14.60 13.12 -8.09
N PHE A 23 14.01 12.70 -6.98
CA PHE A 23 14.76 12.40 -5.76
C PHE A 23 15.66 11.18 -5.93
N ALA A 24 15.18 10.14 -6.62
CA ALA A 24 15.99 8.95 -6.91
C ALA A 24 17.23 9.30 -7.71
N GLU A 25 17.07 10.15 -8.72
CA GLU A 25 18.19 10.62 -9.55
C GLU A 25 19.19 11.41 -8.73
N LEU A 26 18.73 12.28 -7.84
CA LEU A 26 19.61 13.04 -6.94
C LEU A 26 20.43 12.12 -6.04
N VAL A 27 19.81 11.12 -5.43
CA VAL A 27 20.49 10.15 -4.55
C VAL A 27 21.51 9.34 -5.34
N GLN A 28 21.17 8.94 -6.57
CA GLN A 28 22.05 8.14 -7.42
C GLN A 28 23.27 8.92 -7.86
N ARG A 29 23.12 10.20 -8.20
CA ARG A 29 24.22 11.05 -8.65
C ARG A 29 25.11 11.55 -7.51
N TYR A 30 24.52 11.85 -6.37
CA TYR A 30 25.22 12.49 -5.24
C TYR A 30 24.94 11.75 -3.93
N PRO A 31 25.35 10.47 -3.83
CA PRO A 31 24.97 9.63 -2.67
C PRO A 31 25.55 10.13 -1.35
N GLU A 32 26.66 10.87 -1.38
CA GLU A 32 27.31 11.37 -0.15
C GLU A 32 26.94 12.83 0.15
N SER A 33 26.06 13.43 -0.64
CA SER A 33 25.57 14.77 -0.39
C SER A 33 24.72 14.80 0.89
N LYS A 34 24.79 15.91 1.63
CA LYS A 34 23.90 16.15 2.76
C LYS A 34 22.43 16.13 2.37
N TYR A 35 22.13 16.38 1.09
CA TYR A 35 20.78 16.34 0.57
C TYR A 35 20.30 14.92 0.25
N ALA A 36 21.21 13.96 0.10
CA ALA A 36 20.86 12.58 -0.25
C ALA A 36 20.05 11.91 0.88
N ALA A 37 20.43 12.12 2.14
CA ALA A 37 19.69 11.58 3.28
C ALA A 37 18.28 12.17 3.36
N ASP A 38 18.14 13.48 3.15
CA ASP A 38 16.86 14.16 3.13
C ASP A 38 16.00 13.70 1.96
N ALA A 39 16.60 13.53 0.78
CA ALA A 39 15.90 13.01 -0.39
C ALA A 39 15.41 11.57 -0.16
N THR A 40 16.21 10.73 0.48
CA THR A 40 15.81 9.35 0.81
C THR A 40 14.58 9.33 1.71
N GLU A 41 14.57 10.19 2.73
CA GLU A 41 13.40 10.31 3.62
C GLU A 41 12.16 10.78 2.86
N ARG A 42 12.32 11.76 1.97
CA ARG A 42 11.20 12.24 1.14
C ARG A 42 10.70 11.19 0.17
N MET A 43 11.62 10.38 -0.40
CA MET A 43 11.25 9.26 -1.25
C MET A 43 10.39 8.24 -0.49
N ALA A 44 10.75 7.92 0.75
CA ALA A 44 9.97 7.01 1.58
C ALA A 44 8.54 7.53 1.82
N LYS A 45 8.40 8.83 2.07
CA LYS A 45 7.09 9.48 2.23
C LYS A 45 6.27 9.43 0.95
N LEU A 46 6.90 9.64 -0.20
CA LEU A 46 6.23 9.57 -1.49
C LEU A 46 5.76 8.14 -1.81
N VAL A 47 6.59 7.15 -1.52
CA VAL A 47 6.22 5.73 -1.70
C VAL A 47 5.03 5.38 -0.80
N ASP A 48 5.04 5.82 0.45
CA ASP A 48 3.91 5.62 1.37
C ASP A 48 2.64 6.28 0.83
N ALA A 49 2.75 7.49 0.31
CA ALA A 49 1.60 8.20 -0.27
C ALA A 49 1.04 7.47 -1.50
N LEU A 50 1.92 6.96 -2.37
CA LEU A 50 1.50 6.20 -3.55
C LEU A 50 0.81 4.90 -3.13
N GLY A 51 1.37 4.19 -2.15
CA GLY A 51 0.73 3.00 -1.59
C GLY A 51 -0.62 3.29 -0.96
N GLY A 52 -0.71 4.39 -0.21
CA GLY A 52 -1.96 4.85 0.41
C GLY A 52 -3.04 5.16 -0.62
N ASN A 53 -2.66 5.75 -1.76
CA ASN A 53 -3.58 5.99 -2.86
C ASN A 53 -4.13 4.68 -3.43
N GLU A 54 -3.24 3.72 -3.70
CA GLU A 54 -3.64 2.42 -4.25
C GLU A 54 -4.52 1.63 -3.28
N ILE A 55 -4.21 1.62 -1.98
CA ILE A 55 -5.02 0.90 -1.01
C ILE A 55 -6.43 1.50 -0.86
N SER A 56 -6.53 2.82 -0.95
CA SER A 56 -7.83 3.51 -0.91
C SER A 56 -8.72 3.09 -2.08
N VAL A 57 -8.14 2.98 -3.26
CA VAL A 57 -8.86 2.52 -4.47
C VAL A 57 -9.24 1.04 -4.33
N ALA A 58 -8.34 0.20 -3.83
CA ALA A 58 -8.62 -1.22 -3.61
C ALA A 58 -9.78 -1.40 -2.62
N ARG A 59 -9.76 -0.66 -1.51
CA ARG A 59 -10.86 -0.69 -0.51
C ARG A 59 -12.19 -0.28 -1.13
N TYR A 60 -12.17 0.73 -1.97
CA TYR A 60 -13.37 1.19 -2.68
C TYR A 60 -13.95 0.08 -3.55
N TYR A 61 -13.12 -0.61 -4.33
CA TYR A 61 -13.56 -1.71 -5.15
C TYR A 61 -14.08 -2.89 -4.33
N MET A 62 -13.46 -3.20 -3.20
CA MET A 62 -13.94 -4.26 -2.30
C MET A 62 -15.35 -3.95 -1.79
N LYS A 63 -15.60 -2.71 -1.39
CA LYS A 63 -16.93 -2.27 -0.93
C LYS A 63 -17.98 -2.40 -2.02
N ARG A 64 -17.60 -2.21 -3.27
CA ARG A 64 -18.48 -2.31 -4.44
C ARG A 64 -18.66 -3.74 -4.92
N GLY A 65 -17.92 -4.69 -4.39
CA GLY A 65 -17.94 -6.06 -4.90
C GLY A 65 -17.20 -6.23 -6.21
N ALA A 66 -16.38 -5.25 -6.61
CA ALA A 66 -15.55 -5.32 -7.80
C ALA A 66 -14.22 -6.01 -7.47
N TYR A 67 -14.31 -7.31 -7.19
CA TYR A 67 -13.19 -8.06 -6.61
C TYR A 67 -11.99 -8.17 -7.53
N LEU A 68 -12.20 -8.35 -8.83
CA LEU A 68 -11.07 -8.41 -9.77
C LEU A 68 -10.31 -7.09 -9.83
N ALA A 69 -11.02 -5.97 -9.87
CA ALA A 69 -10.40 -4.66 -9.84
C ALA A 69 -9.65 -4.42 -8.52
N ALA A 70 -10.22 -4.87 -7.41
CA ALA A 70 -9.57 -4.79 -6.10
C ALA A 70 -8.27 -5.58 -6.06
N VAL A 71 -8.27 -6.80 -6.59
CA VAL A 71 -7.07 -7.65 -6.68
C VAL A 71 -5.99 -6.94 -7.49
N ASN A 72 -6.34 -6.36 -8.63
CA ASN A 72 -5.38 -5.67 -9.49
C ASN A 72 -4.70 -4.51 -8.75
N ARG A 73 -5.45 -3.76 -7.96
CA ARG A 73 -4.88 -2.66 -7.17
C ARG A 73 -4.05 -3.15 -5.99
N ALA A 74 -4.56 -4.14 -5.25
CA ALA A 74 -3.84 -4.72 -4.13
C ALA A 74 -2.53 -5.38 -4.58
N GLN A 75 -2.54 -6.04 -5.72
CA GLN A 75 -1.35 -6.68 -6.30
C GLN A 75 -0.26 -5.66 -6.61
N LYS A 76 -0.60 -4.47 -7.09
CA LYS A 76 0.37 -3.39 -7.31
C LYS A 76 1.09 -3.01 -6.02
N ILE A 77 0.37 -2.97 -4.90
CA ILE A 77 0.97 -2.66 -3.61
C ILE A 77 1.98 -3.73 -3.22
N VAL A 78 1.61 -4.99 -3.35
CA VAL A 78 2.50 -6.12 -3.02
C VAL A 78 3.75 -6.13 -3.91
N GLU A 79 3.61 -5.80 -5.17
CA GLU A 79 4.72 -5.84 -6.13
C GLU A 79 5.61 -4.59 -6.08
N ARG A 80 5.02 -3.41 -5.98
CA ARG A 80 5.72 -2.13 -6.15
C ARG A 80 6.00 -1.40 -4.85
N TYR A 81 5.20 -1.63 -3.82
CA TYR A 81 5.28 -0.91 -2.55
C TYR A 81 5.51 -1.87 -1.39
N GLN A 82 6.44 -2.79 -1.56
CA GLN A 82 6.71 -3.91 -0.64
C GLN A 82 7.07 -3.48 0.78
N ASN A 83 7.70 -2.32 0.93
CA ASN A 83 8.16 -1.83 2.22
C ASN A 83 7.16 -0.88 2.90
N THR A 84 5.92 -0.85 2.42
CA THR A 84 4.88 -0.03 3.01
C THR A 84 4.03 -0.84 3.99
N ARG A 85 3.36 -0.12 4.88
CA ARG A 85 2.41 -0.70 5.85
C ARG A 85 1.16 -1.29 5.20
N TYR A 86 0.98 -1.09 3.90
CA TYR A 86 -0.24 -1.48 3.20
C TYR A 86 -0.20 -2.90 2.64
N VAL A 87 0.97 -3.55 2.63
CA VAL A 87 1.13 -4.89 2.06
C VAL A 87 0.29 -5.93 2.81
N GLU A 88 0.29 -5.86 4.13
CA GLU A 88 -0.46 -6.80 4.98
C GLU A 88 -1.96 -6.77 4.66
N GLU A 89 -2.54 -5.58 4.66
CA GLU A 89 -3.96 -5.41 4.32
C GLU A 89 -4.26 -5.80 2.88
N SER A 90 -3.34 -5.49 1.95
CA SER A 90 -3.48 -5.86 0.54
C SER A 90 -3.57 -7.37 0.37
N LEU A 91 -2.73 -8.13 1.06
CA LEU A 91 -2.79 -9.59 1.03
C LEU A 91 -4.11 -10.10 1.60
N ALA A 92 -4.59 -9.52 2.68
CA ALA A 92 -5.86 -9.89 3.28
C ALA A 92 -7.04 -9.62 2.33
N MET A 93 -7.04 -8.48 1.66
CA MET A 93 -8.06 -8.15 0.66
C MET A 93 -8.02 -9.12 -0.52
N MET A 94 -6.81 -9.44 -1.00
CA MET A 94 -6.64 -10.37 -2.11
C MET A 94 -7.18 -11.76 -1.76
N GLU A 95 -6.89 -12.25 -0.57
CA GLU A 95 -7.40 -13.54 -0.10
C GLU A 95 -8.93 -13.56 -0.16
N LEU A 96 -9.58 -12.55 0.41
CA LEU A 96 -11.04 -12.46 0.39
C LEU A 96 -11.58 -12.35 -1.04
N ALA A 97 -10.97 -11.48 -1.85
CA ALA A 97 -11.41 -11.28 -3.23
C ALA A 97 -11.31 -12.56 -4.05
N TYR A 98 -10.24 -13.33 -3.89
CA TYR A 98 -10.10 -14.61 -4.57
C TYR A 98 -11.16 -15.62 -4.14
N LYS A 99 -11.51 -15.63 -2.85
CA LYS A 99 -12.62 -16.48 -2.37
C LYS A 99 -13.93 -16.09 -3.04
N LYS A 100 -14.20 -14.78 -3.14
CA LYS A 100 -15.42 -14.28 -3.79
C LYS A 100 -15.45 -14.54 -5.28
N LEU A 101 -14.28 -14.60 -5.92
CA LEU A 101 -14.15 -14.92 -7.34
C LEU A 101 -14.12 -16.43 -7.62
N ASP A 102 -14.32 -17.24 -6.58
CA ASP A 102 -14.26 -18.71 -6.67
C ASP A 102 -12.90 -19.20 -7.20
N LYS A 103 -11.83 -18.66 -6.62
CA LYS A 103 -10.44 -19.02 -6.91
C LYS A 103 -9.77 -19.51 -5.61
N PRO A 104 -10.15 -20.71 -5.11
CA PRO A 104 -9.69 -21.17 -3.80
C PRO A 104 -8.18 -21.40 -3.73
N GLN A 105 -7.56 -21.82 -4.84
CA GLN A 105 -6.11 -22.04 -4.86
C GLN A 105 -5.34 -20.72 -4.73
N LEU A 106 -5.75 -19.69 -5.45
CA LEU A 106 -5.13 -18.37 -5.33
C LEU A 106 -5.35 -17.77 -3.94
N ALA A 107 -6.52 -17.99 -3.35
CA ALA A 107 -6.80 -17.57 -1.99
C ALA A 107 -5.86 -18.26 -0.99
N ALA A 108 -5.67 -19.57 -1.13
CA ALA A 108 -4.78 -20.34 -0.26
C ALA A 108 -3.33 -19.91 -0.41
N ASP A 109 -2.88 -19.66 -1.63
CA ASP A 109 -1.52 -19.19 -1.91
C ASP A 109 -1.27 -17.81 -1.30
N THR A 110 -2.25 -16.91 -1.44
CA THR A 110 -2.19 -15.57 -0.84
C THR A 110 -2.12 -15.64 0.67
N ARG A 111 -2.92 -16.51 1.29
CA ARG A 111 -2.89 -16.70 2.73
C ARG A 111 -1.53 -17.21 3.20
N ARG A 112 -0.90 -18.11 2.46
CA ARG A 112 0.45 -18.59 2.77
C ARG A 112 1.47 -17.46 2.78
N VAL A 113 1.39 -16.57 1.79
CA VAL A 113 2.26 -15.39 1.73
C VAL A 113 2.03 -14.49 2.95
N LEU A 114 0.78 -14.27 3.32
CA LEU A 114 0.44 -13.48 4.51
C LEU A 114 1.01 -14.13 5.79
N GLU A 115 0.82 -15.43 5.97
CA GLU A 115 1.35 -16.15 7.13
C GLU A 115 2.87 -16.11 7.21
N THR A 116 3.55 -16.26 6.07
CA THR A 116 5.01 -16.29 6.02
C THR A 116 5.61 -14.92 6.33
N ASN A 117 5.05 -13.86 5.78
CA ASN A 117 5.61 -12.51 5.92
C ASN A 117 5.06 -11.75 7.13
N PHE A 118 3.85 -12.07 7.56
CA PHE A 118 3.17 -11.39 8.68
C PHE A 118 2.54 -12.42 9.63
N PRO A 119 3.37 -13.21 10.32
CA PRO A 119 2.85 -14.31 11.17
C PRO A 119 1.99 -13.84 12.34
N GLN A 120 2.05 -12.56 12.68
CA GLN A 120 1.25 -12.00 13.77
C GLN A 120 0.12 -11.10 13.26
N SER A 121 -0.20 -11.20 12.00
CA SER A 121 -1.26 -10.36 11.40
C SER A 121 -2.63 -10.68 12.03
N PRO A 122 -3.41 -9.66 12.39
CA PRO A 122 -4.79 -9.87 12.84
C PRO A 122 -5.66 -10.47 11.75
N PHE A 123 -5.29 -10.31 10.47
CA PHE A 123 -6.04 -10.87 9.34
C PHE A 123 -5.89 -12.40 9.23
N LEU A 124 -4.98 -13.00 9.98
CA LEU A 124 -4.91 -14.46 10.09
C LEU A 124 -5.99 -15.01 11.02
N GLN A 125 -6.49 -14.18 11.94
CA GLN A 125 -7.52 -14.57 12.91
C GLN A 125 -8.92 -14.18 12.45
N HIS A 126 -9.04 -13.08 11.70
CA HIS A 126 -10.32 -12.65 11.14
C HIS A 126 -10.15 -12.21 9.71
N GLN A 127 -11.15 -12.49 8.91
CA GLN A 127 -11.18 -12.12 7.51
C GLN A 127 -11.25 -10.59 7.35
N TRP A 128 -10.62 -10.06 6.31
CA TRP A 128 -10.70 -8.64 5.99
C TRP A 128 -12.17 -8.22 5.81
N GLN A 129 -12.50 -7.04 6.32
CA GLN A 129 -13.84 -6.47 6.19
C GLN A 129 -13.78 -5.04 5.66
N PRO A 130 -14.84 -4.57 4.96
CA PRO A 130 -14.85 -3.20 4.42
C PRO A 130 -14.62 -2.11 5.44
N ASN A 131 -14.89 -2.39 6.71
CA ASN A 131 -14.73 -1.43 7.81
C ASN A 131 -13.41 -1.60 8.56
N ASP A 132 -12.51 -2.46 8.08
CA ASP A 132 -11.20 -2.68 8.69
C ASP A 132 -10.25 -1.50 8.41
N MET A 133 -10.75 -0.30 8.56
CA MET A 133 -9.86 0.85 8.62
C MET A 133 -9.03 0.74 9.89
N PRO A 134 -7.71 0.97 9.82
CA PRO A 134 -6.90 0.92 11.02
C PRO A 134 -7.50 1.83 12.07
N TRP A 135 -7.85 1.26 13.23
CA TRP A 135 -8.51 2.00 14.32
C TRP A 135 -7.69 3.21 14.78
N TRP A 136 -6.36 3.18 14.63
CA TRP A 136 -5.48 4.28 14.97
C TRP A 136 -5.69 5.51 14.08
N ARG A 137 -6.32 5.36 12.91
CA ARG A 137 -6.69 6.50 12.06
C ARG A 137 -7.77 7.37 12.70
N TYR A 138 -8.56 6.79 13.56
CA TYR A 138 -9.60 7.54 14.26
C TYR A 138 -9.06 8.35 15.44
N TRP A 139 -7.84 8.06 15.88
CA TRP A 139 -7.24 8.67 17.05
C TRP A 139 -6.15 9.69 16.70
N ARG A 140 -5.97 10.01 15.44
CA ARG A 140 -4.99 11.01 14.98
C ARG A 140 -5.66 12.28 14.52
#